data_70de65134d8ecb8e8baf160fd932cb6a
#
_entry.id   70de65134d8ecb8e8baf160fd932cb6a
#
_cell.length_a   1.000
_cell.length_b   1.000
_cell.length_c   1.000
_cell.angle_alpha   90.00
_cell.angle_beta   90.00
_cell.angle_gamma   90.00
#
_symmetry.space_group_name_H-M   'P 1'
#
loop_
_entity.id
_entity.type
_entity.pdbx_description
1 polymer ?
#
loop_
_entity_poly.entity_id
_entity_poly.type
_entity_poly.pdbx_seq_one_letter_code
_entity_poly.pdbx_strand_id
1 'polypeptide(L)'
;MKIYSFGEETKPAILLLPGTCCHWKRNFGHVIPLLQEHFYVLCASYDGFDETEDSTFPNMLIETAKLESYIQKNLGGQLFAAYGCSLGGSFVGLMVQRKKIHIRHGILGSSDLDQGSSFGTWAMAKAMTPLLGKMLRSGKLPVWAKKKMEEK
;
A
#
# COMPACT_ATOMS: atom_id res chain seq x y z
N MET A 1 -3.83 10.04 5.85
CA MET A 1 -3.78 8.54 5.91
C MET A 1 -4.73 8.07 6.99
N LYS A 2 -5.51 7.07 6.73
CA LYS A 2 -6.49 6.49 7.63
C LYS A 2 -6.19 5.01 7.89
N ILE A 3 -6.38 4.56 9.13
CA ILE A 3 -6.22 3.15 9.50
C ILE A 3 -7.59 2.62 9.92
N TYR A 4 -7.98 1.55 9.29
CA TYR A 4 -9.19 0.79 9.61
C TYR A 4 -8.79 -0.44 10.42
N SER A 5 -9.51 -0.74 11.48
CA SER A 5 -9.22 -1.85 12.37
C SER A 5 -10.39 -2.83 12.46
N PHE A 6 -10.08 -4.12 12.62
CA PHE A 6 -11.04 -5.22 12.69
C PHE A 6 -10.55 -6.26 13.69
N GLY A 7 -11.47 -6.89 14.39
CA GLY A 7 -11.15 -7.88 15.42
C GLY A 7 -10.82 -7.25 16.77
N GLU A 8 -10.29 -8.04 17.67
CA GLU A 8 -10.02 -7.66 19.06
C GLU A 8 -8.59 -7.14 19.22
N GLU A 9 -8.40 -6.01 19.88
CA GLU A 9 -7.08 -5.38 20.11
C GLU A 9 -6.13 -6.23 20.96
N THR A 10 -6.67 -7.22 21.69
CA THR A 10 -5.89 -8.15 22.52
C THR A 10 -5.17 -9.22 21.70
N LYS A 11 -5.57 -9.40 20.43
CA LYS A 11 -4.97 -10.37 19.51
C LYS A 11 -3.68 -9.83 18.87
N PRO A 12 -2.81 -10.72 18.35
CA PRO A 12 -1.61 -10.28 17.63
C PRO A 12 -1.96 -9.35 16.45
N ALA A 13 -1.34 -8.17 16.39
CA ALA A 13 -1.63 -7.17 15.40
C ALA A 13 -0.99 -7.49 14.05
N ILE A 14 -1.78 -7.43 12.96
CA ILE A 14 -1.29 -7.53 11.58
C ILE A 14 -1.67 -6.28 10.79
N LEU A 15 -0.75 -5.82 9.93
CA LEU A 15 -0.95 -4.66 9.07
C LEU A 15 -1.08 -5.10 7.61
N LEU A 16 -2.14 -4.69 6.94
CA LEU A 16 -2.41 -4.94 5.52
C LEU A 16 -2.26 -3.63 4.73
N LEU A 17 -1.39 -3.65 3.74
CA LEU A 17 -1.02 -2.49 2.92
C LEU A 17 -1.42 -2.72 1.46
N PRO A 18 -2.39 -1.95 0.92
CA PRO A 18 -2.90 -2.15 -0.43
C PRO A 18 -1.92 -1.72 -1.52
N GLY A 19 -2.20 -2.15 -2.75
CA GLY A 19 -1.46 -1.75 -3.93
C GLY A 19 -1.79 -0.33 -4.41
N THR A 20 -1.12 0.08 -5.48
CA THR A 20 -1.29 1.39 -6.10
C THR A 20 -2.73 1.59 -6.57
N CYS A 21 -3.32 2.75 -6.23
CA CYS A 21 -4.69 3.13 -6.58
C CYS A 21 -5.76 2.11 -6.12
N CYS A 22 -5.45 1.30 -5.11
CA CYS A 22 -6.36 0.32 -4.56
C CYS A 22 -6.83 0.74 -3.17
N HIS A 23 -8.14 0.75 -2.99
CA HIS A 23 -8.71 0.83 -1.65
C HIS A 23 -8.59 -0.52 -0.94
N TRP A 24 -8.30 -0.52 0.37
CA TRP A 24 -8.11 -1.74 1.17
C TRP A 24 -9.27 -2.75 1.05
N LYS A 25 -10.51 -2.26 0.92
CA LYS A 25 -11.70 -3.10 0.75
C LYS A 25 -11.62 -4.03 -0.46
N ARG A 26 -11.11 -3.52 -1.58
CA ARG A 26 -10.95 -4.30 -2.82
C ARG A 26 -9.83 -5.32 -2.70
N ASN A 27 -8.72 -4.94 -2.05
CA ASN A 27 -7.60 -5.86 -1.86
C ASN A 27 -7.88 -6.93 -0.81
N PHE A 28 -8.45 -6.56 0.35
CA PHE A 28 -8.45 -7.41 1.54
C PHE A 28 -9.84 -7.69 2.12
N GLY A 29 -10.89 -7.04 1.62
CA GLY A 29 -12.24 -7.16 2.18
C GLY A 29 -12.74 -8.61 2.29
N HIS A 30 -12.32 -9.48 1.38
CA HIS A 30 -12.70 -10.89 1.37
C HIS A 30 -11.94 -11.76 2.40
N VAL A 31 -10.73 -11.36 2.83
CA VAL A 31 -9.93 -12.12 3.80
C VAL A 31 -10.04 -11.57 5.22
N ILE A 32 -10.45 -10.32 5.42
CA ILE A 32 -10.58 -9.71 6.74
C ILE A 32 -11.48 -10.51 7.68
N PRO A 33 -12.67 -11.00 7.27
CA PRO A 33 -13.53 -11.80 8.15
C PRO A 33 -12.84 -13.05 8.72
N LEU A 34 -11.96 -13.69 7.94
CA LEU A 34 -11.20 -14.86 8.38
C LEU A 34 -10.03 -14.47 9.27
N LEU A 35 -9.32 -13.40 8.92
CA LEU A 35 -8.15 -12.95 9.68
C LEU A 35 -8.51 -12.40 11.05
N GLN A 36 -9.61 -11.67 11.20
CA GLN A 36 -10.05 -11.06 12.46
C GLN A 36 -10.43 -12.09 13.54
N GLU A 37 -10.68 -13.36 13.15
CA GLU A 37 -10.91 -14.44 14.12
C GLU A 37 -9.66 -14.73 14.96
N HIS A 38 -8.47 -14.47 14.41
CA HIS A 38 -7.19 -14.81 15.03
C HIS A 38 -6.28 -13.61 15.27
N PHE A 39 -6.52 -12.48 14.59
CA PHE A 39 -5.65 -11.31 14.59
C PHE A 39 -6.42 -10.01 14.82
N TYR A 40 -5.75 -9.03 15.37
CA TYR A 40 -6.15 -7.64 15.26
C TYR A 40 -5.68 -7.09 13.91
N VAL A 41 -6.60 -6.93 12.98
CA VAL A 41 -6.30 -6.59 11.59
C VAL A 41 -6.35 -5.08 11.40
N LEU A 42 -5.27 -4.51 10.93
CA LEU A 42 -5.16 -3.10 10.55
C LEU A 42 -5.02 -2.98 9.03
N CYS A 43 -5.84 -2.15 8.41
CA CYS A 43 -5.76 -1.85 6.98
C CYS A 43 -5.47 -0.38 6.78
N ALA A 44 -4.37 -0.06 6.10
CA ALA A 44 -4.05 1.32 5.77
C ALA A 44 -4.77 1.78 4.51
N SER A 45 -5.27 3.01 4.55
CA SER A 45 -5.65 3.79 3.37
C SER A 45 -4.74 5.01 3.31
N TYR A 46 -3.89 5.06 2.27
CA TYR A 46 -2.91 6.14 2.11
C TYR A 46 -3.61 7.47 1.77
N ASP A 47 -2.94 8.57 2.04
CA ASP A 47 -3.43 9.88 1.61
C ASP A 47 -3.68 9.89 0.09
N GLY A 48 -4.83 10.43 -0.30
CA GLY A 48 -5.28 10.43 -1.69
C GLY A 48 -5.85 9.12 -2.23
N PHE A 49 -5.92 8.05 -1.39
CA PHE A 49 -6.47 6.75 -1.78
C PHE A 49 -7.79 6.43 -1.07
N ASP A 50 -8.21 7.29 -0.16
CA ASP A 50 -9.47 7.17 0.58
C ASP A 50 -10.46 8.24 0.10
N GLU A 51 -11.59 7.81 -0.47
CA GLU A 51 -12.63 8.70 -0.99
C GLU A 51 -13.33 9.53 0.10
N THR A 52 -13.13 9.16 1.37
CA THR A 52 -13.73 9.86 2.52
C THR A 52 -12.84 11.00 3.05
N GLU A 53 -11.65 11.18 2.50
CA GLU A 53 -10.68 12.20 2.91
C GLU A 53 -10.22 13.03 1.71
N ASP A 54 -10.27 14.35 1.87
CA ASP A 54 -9.65 15.27 0.91
C ASP A 54 -8.14 15.39 1.23
N SER A 55 -7.37 14.44 0.71
CA SER A 55 -5.92 14.34 0.93
C SER A 55 -5.20 13.96 -0.35
N THR A 56 -3.90 14.21 -0.40
CA THR A 56 -3.06 13.87 -1.56
C THR A 56 -1.85 13.07 -1.09
N PHE A 57 -1.54 12.00 -1.82
CA PHE A 57 -0.38 11.14 -1.56
C PHE A 57 0.92 11.96 -1.65
N PRO A 58 1.63 12.18 -0.54
CA PRO A 58 2.81 13.05 -0.56
C PRO A 58 4.02 12.34 -1.18
N ASN A 59 4.46 11.25 -0.58
CA ASN A 59 5.49 10.31 -1.03
C ASN A 59 5.58 9.13 -0.05
N MET A 60 6.31 8.09 -0.45
CA MET A 60 6.47 6.89 0.37
C MET A 60 7.13 7.13 1.72
N LEU A 61 8.11 8.02 1.80
CA LEU A 61 8.84 8.28 3.06
C LEU A 61 7.93 8.90 4.12
N ILE A 62 7.10 9.86 3.72
CA ILE A 62 6.15 10.53 4.61
C ILE A 62 5.06 9.55 5.04
N GLU A 63 4.47 8.81 4.11
CA GLU A 63 3.44 7.81 4.43
C GLU A 63 4.00 6.70 5.34
N THR A 64 5.23 6.21 5.07
CA THR A 64 5.90 5.25 5.98
C THR A 64 6.08 5.82 7.38
N ALA A 65 6.49 7.08 7.49
CA ALA A 65 6.66 7.72 8.79
C ALA A 65 5.33 7.83 9.57
N LYS A 66 4.21 8.08 8.88
CA LYS A 66 2.87 8.08 9.49
C LYS A 66 2.48 6.68 10.00
N LEU A 67 2.72 5.63 9.19
CA LEU A 67 2.50 4.25 9.60
C LEU A 67 3.33 3.89 10.84
N GLU A 68 4.64 4.15 10.80
CA GLU A 68 5.54 3.90 11.92
C GLU A 68 5.09 4.63 13.20
N SER A 69 4.72 5.91 13.07
CA SER A 69 4.23 6.72 14.19
C SER A 69 2.92 6.17 14.77
N TYR A 70 1.99 5.75 13.91
CA TYR A 70 0.75 5.10 14.35
C TYR A 70 1.03 3.83 15.14
N ILE A 71 1.90 2.94 14.61
CA ILE A 71 2.25 1.68 15.23
C ILE A 71 2.98 1.89 16.56
N GLN A 72 3.89 2.86 16.64
CA GLN A 72 4.56 3.23 17.88
C GLN A 72 3.58 3.70 18.94
N LYS A 73 2.66 4.58 18.56
CA LYS A 73 1.70 5.20 19.48
C LYS A 73 0.62 4.24 19.99
N ASN A 74 0.10 3.39 19.10
CA ASN A 74 -1.08 2.58 19.41
C ASN A 74 -0.77 1.11 19.70
N LEU A 75 0.40 0.61 19.26
CA LEU A 75 0.79 -0.81 19.36
C LEU A 75 2.16 -1.01 20.03
N GLY A 76 2.67 0.00 20.70
CA GLY A 76 3.99 -0.10 21.35
C GLY A 76 5.15 -0.36 20.39
N GLY A 77 5.00 -0.01 19.11
CA GLY A 77 6.02 -0.18 18.08
C GLY A 77 6.19 -1.61 17.56
N GLN A 78 5.21 -2.50 17.77
CA GLN A 78 5.31 -3.91 17.41
C GLN A 78 4.16 -4.38 16.53
N LEU A 79 4.49 -5.22 15.53
CA LEU A 79 3.54 -5.95 14.69
C LEU A 79 3.91 -7.43 14.67
N PHE A 80 2.90 -8.29 14.77
CA PHE A 80 3.07 -9.72 14.51
C PHE A 80 3.39 -9.96 13.04
N ALA A 81 2.64 -9.33 12.12
CA ALA A 81 2.93 -9.40 10.70
C ALA A 81 2.59 -8.09 9.98
N ALA A 82 3.29 -7.83 8.88
CA ALA A 82 2.92 -6.81 7.89
C ALA A 82 2.90 -7.47 6.51
N TYR A 83 1.76 -7.39 5.84
CA TYR A 83 1.61 -7.84 4.45
C TYR A 83 1.39 -6.64 3.54
N GLY A 84 2.12 -6.57 2.45
CA GLY A 84 1.95 -5.54 1.45
C GLY A 84 1.79 -6.11 0.05
N CYS A 85 0.75 -5.66 -0.67
CA CYS A 85 0.52 -6.00 -2.06
C CYS A 85 1.12 -4.92 -2.97
N SER A 86 2.00 -5.30 -3.92
CA SER A 86 2.60 -4.34 -4.88
C SER A 86 3.24 -3.14 -4.14
N LEU A 87 2.74 -1.91 -4.33
CA LEU A 87 3.17 -0.71 -3.58
C LEU A 87 3.22 -0.96 -2.06
N GLY A 88 2.22 -1.67 -1.52
CA GLY A 88 2.18 -2.03 -0.10
C GLY A 88 3.40 -2.84 0.36
N GLY A 89 3.91 -3.73 -0.49
CA GLY A 89 5.12 -4.48 -0.19
C GLY A 89 6.37 -3.61 -0.14
N SER A 90 6.45 -2.58 -0.97
CA SER A 90 7.53 -1.59 -0.90
C SER A 90 7.50 -0.83 0.44
N PHE A 91 6.32 -0.53 0.98
CA PHE A 91 6.18 0.04 2.33
C PHE A 91 6.67 -0.93 3.41
N VAL A 92 6.31 -2.23 3.32
CA VAL A 92 6.81 -3.25 4.27
C VAL A 92 8.33 -3.30 4.22
N GLY A 93 8.93 -3.38 3.03
CA GLY A 93 10.38 -3.40 2.85
C GLY A 93 11.06 -2.16 3.44
N LEU A 94 10.48 -0.98 3.21
CA LEU A 94 11.00 0.28 3.75
C LEU A 94 10.92 0.33 5.28
N MET A 95 9.82 -0.11 5.90
CA MET A 95 9.69 -0.18 7.36
C MET A 95 10.72 -1.15 7.97
N VAL A 96 10.92 -2.32 7.34
CA VAL A 96 11.94 -3.30 7.76
C VAL A 96 13.34 -2.71 7.68
N GLN A 97 13.66 -1.99 6.60
CA GLN A 97 14.95 -1.32 6.41
C GLN A 97 15.18 -0.22 7.45
N ARG A 98 14.16 0.58 7.76
CA ARG A 98 14.26 1.72 8.69
C ARG A 98 14.37 1.30 10.15
N LYS A 99 13.90 0.10 10.52
CA LYS A 99 13.97 -0.49 11.87
C LYS A 99 13.41 0.40 12.99
N LYS A 100 12.45 1.29 12.67
CA LYS A 100 11.81 2.16 13.67
C LYS A 100 10.72 1.45 14.47
N ILE A 101 10.21 0.35 13.95
CA ILE A 101 9.25 -0.55 14.57
C ILE A 101 9.74 -1.99 14.42
N HIS A 102 9.25 -2.88 15.29
CA HIS A 102 9.52 -4.30 15.17
C HIS A 102 8.41 -5.00 14.38
N ILE A 103 8.77 -5.67 13.28
CA ILE A 103 7.88 -6.50 12.48
C ILE A 103 8.41 -7.93 12.55
N ARG A 104 7.63 -8.84 13.18
CA ARG A 104 8.06 -10.24 13.32
C ARG A 104 8.04 -10.98 11.97
N HIS A 105 7.03 -10.73 11.14
CA HIS A 105 6.89 -11.33 9.81
C HIS A 105 6.57 -10.26 8.77
N GLY A 106 7.53 -9.92 7.92
CA GLY A 106 7.31 -9.05 6.76
C GLY A 106 7.01 -9.89 5.52
N ILE A 107 5.84 -9.68 4.89
CA ILE A 107 5.38 -10.45 3.74
C ILE A 107 5.18 -9.50 2.55
N LEU A 108 5.91 -9.75 1.48
CA LEU A 108 5.88 -8.94 0.26
C LEU A 108 5.13 -9.71 -0.83
N GLY A 109 3.95 -9.20 -1.21
CA GLY A 109 3.10 -9.76 -2.25
C GLY A 109 3.28 -9.01 -3.57
N SER A 110 3.89 -9.64 -4.58
CA SER A 110 4.09 -9.06 -5.93
C SER A 110 4.76 -7.69 -5.90
N SER A 111 5.76 -7.53 -5.04
CA SER A 111 6.49 -6.27 -4.82
C SER A 111 7.90 -6.40 -5.32
N ASP A 112 8.36 -5.35 -5.96
CA ASP A 112 9.77 -5.17 -6.32
C ASP A 112 10.38 -4.14 -5.36
N LEU A 113 11.49 -4.51 -4.75
CA LEU A 113 12.29 -3.61 -3.90
C LEU A 113 13.40 -2.93 -4.70
N ASP A 114 13.57 -3.31 -5.97
CA ASP A 114 14.57 -2.70 -6.84
C ASP A 114 14.11 -1.28 -7.22
N GLN A 115 14.82 -0.31 -6.69
CA GLN A 115 14.59 1.10 -6.99
C GLN A 115 15.56 1.49 -8.11
N GLY A 116 15.03 1.66 -9.29
CA GLY A 116 15.78 2.25 -10.41
C GLY A 116 16.43 3.59 -10.02
N SER A 117 17.45 4.02 -10.77
CA SER A 117 18.10 5.29 -10.47
C SER A 117 17.10 6.44 -10.41
N SER A 118 17.26 7.35 -9.46
CA SER A 118 16.35 8.49 -9.26
C SER A 118 16.18 9.35 -10.54
N PHE A 119 17.23 9.47 -11.34
CA PHE A 119 17.19 10.18 -12.61
C PHE A 119 16.36 9.41 -13.66
N GLY A 120 16.57 8.09 -13.80
CA GLY A 120 15.80 7.26 -14.73
C GLY A 120 14.31 7.23 -14.36
N THR A 121 14.01 7.09 -13.10
CA THR A 121 12.63 7.13 -12.58
C THR A 121 11.97 8.47 -12.83
N TRP A 122 12.66 9.59 -12.56
CA TRP A 122 12.17 10.93 -12.84
C TRP A 122 11.91 11.16 -14.35
N ALA A 123 12.86 10.78 -15.21
CA ALA A 123 12.71 10.93 -16.65
C ALA A 123 11.54 10.12 -17.20
N MET A 124 11.39 8.86 -16.73
CA MET A 124 10.28 8.00 -17.11
C MET A 124 8.95 8.56 -16.60
N ALA A 125 8.87 9.01 -15.35
CA ALA A 125 7.66 9.63 -14.80
C ALA A 125 7.27 10.86 -15.62
N LYS A 126 8.21 11.75 -15.92
CA LYS A 126 7.96 12.96 -16.72
C LYS A 126 7.45 12.66 -18.13
N ALA A 127 7.96 11.59 -18.76
CA ALA A 127 7.51 11.17 -20.09
C ALA A 127 6.14 10.48 -20.07
N MET A 128 5.89 9.63 -19.05
CA MET A 128 4.68 8.82 -18.99
C MET A 128 3.47 9.53 -18.38
N THR A 129 3.67 10.46 -17.44
CA THR A 129 2.57 11.13 -16.74
C THR A 129 1.59 11.84 -17.68
N PRO A 130 2.00 12.64 -18.69
CA PRO A 130 1.06 13.29 -19.59
C PRO A 130 0.29 12.29 -20.46
N LEU A 131 0.95 11.18 -20.85
CA LEU A 131 0.33 10.13 -21.65
C LEU A 131 -0.74 9.37 -20.83
N LEU A 132 -0.37 8.91 -19.63
CA LEU A 132 -1.29 8.24 -18.72
C LEU A 132 -2.43 9.15 -18.27
N GLY A 133 -2.14 10.40 -17.95
CA GLY A 133 -3.15 11.39 -17.58
C GLY A 133 -4.16 11.66 -18.70
N LYS A 134 -3.72 11.65 -19.95
CA LYS A 134 -4.62 11.78 -21.12
C LYS A 134 -5.47 10.52 -21.31
N MET A 135 -4.89 9.34 -21.12
CA MET A 135 -5.61 8.06 -21.19
C MET A 135 -6.68 7.94 -20.10
N LEU A 136 -6.32 8.24 -18.86
CA LEU A 136 -7.25 8.16 -17.70
C LEU A 136 -8.42 9.14 -17.88
N ARG A 137 -8.15 10.38 -18.32
CA ARG A 137 -9.20 11.39 -18.56
C ARG A 137 -10.09 11.06 -19.75
N SER A 138 -9.56 10.44 -20.80
CA SER A 138 -10.34 10.11 -22.00
C SER A 138 -11.13 8.81 -21.86
N GLY A 139 -10.86 7.99 -20.87
CA GLY A 139 -11.41 6.62 -20.72
C GLY A 139 -11.05 5.68 -21.88
N LYS A 140 -10.17 6.09 -22.80
CA LYS A 140 -9.79 5.34 -24.00
C LYS A 140 -8.44 4.67 -23.79
N LEU A 141 -8.43 3.35 -23.70
CA LEU A 141 -7.20 2.57 -23.73
C LEU A 141 -6.62 2.52 -25.16
N PRO A 142 -5.31 2.63 -25.32
CA PRO A 142 -4.66 2.42 -26.62
C PRO A 142 -4.96 1.02 -27.16
N VAL A 143 -5.00 0.88 -28.47
CA VAL A 143 -5.33 -0.38 -29.15
C VAL A 143 -4.44 -1.55 -28.71
N TRP A 144 -3.14 -1.28 -28.53
CA TRP A 144 -2.19 -2.29 -28.05
C TRP A 144 -2.49 -2.78 -26.63
N ALA A 145 -3.01 -1.90 -25.75
CA ALA A 145 -3.38 -2.27 -24.38
C ALA A 145 -4.68 -3.09 -24.34
N LYS A 146 -5.66 -2.74 -25.19
CA LYS A 146 -6.88 -3.54 -25.35
C LYS A 146 -6.56 -4.95 -25.84
N LYS A 147 -5.74 -5.06 -26.89
CA LYS A 147 -5.35 -6.36 -27.46
C LYS A 147 -4.68 -7.28 -26.43
N LYS A 148 -3.80 -6.72 -25.57
CA LYS A 148 -3.12 -7.50 -24.53
C LYS A 148 -4.04 -7.92 -23.36
N MET A 149 -5.18 -7.26 -23.17
CA MET A 149 -6.19 -7.64 -22.17
C MET A 149 -7.15 -8.71 -22.71
N GLU A 150 -7.35 -8.78 -24.03
CA GLU A 150 -8.20 -9.76 -24.70
C GLU A 150 -7.49 -11.10 -24.95
N GLU A 151 -6.15 -11.13 -24.88
CA GLU A 151 -5.31 -12.33 -25.06
C GLU A 151 -5.07 -13.12 -23.75
N LYS A 152 -5.73 -12.76 -22.63
CA LYS A 152 -5.70 -13.48 -21.33
C LYS A 152 -7.09 -13.97 -20.93
#